data_4c6b9b3684b3aadb32d8370fe6e32dc1
#
_entry.id   4c6b9b3684b3aadb32d8370fe6e32dc1
#
_cell.length_a   1.000
_cell.length_b   1.000
_cell.length_c   1.000
_cell.angle_alpha   90.00
_cell.angle_beta   90.00
_cell.angle_gamma   90.00
#
_symmetry.space_group_name_H-M   'P 1'
#
loop_
_entity.id
_entity.type
_entity.pdbx_description
1 polymer ?
#
loop_
_entity_poly.entity_id
_entity_poly.type
_entity_poly.pdbx_seq_one_letter_code
_entity_poly.pdbx_strand_id
1 'polypeptide(L)'
;MLQDALDTALGQYTLSLAELPRQAADRAELREKITSRKQEIQRLRGIVRSLYENLVQGVLTKDEYFDYKEKYESRIADLAVEMEQLEDGLRTMDAQAEQHRALEQDAAQIKTDRALT
;
A
#
# COMPACT_ATOMS: atom_id res chain seq x y z
N MET A 1 -2.63 19.03 -36.43
CA MET A 1 -1.48 18.28 -35.89
C MET A 1 -0.90 18.93 -34.64
N LEU A 2 -0.57 20.20 -34.66
CA LEU A 2 -0.14 20.94 -33.45
C LEU A 2 -1.26 21.11 -32.43
N GLN A 3 -2.50 21.18 -32.86
CA GLN A 3 -3.67 21.29 -32.00
C GLN A 3 -3.93 19.99 -31.22
N ASP A 4 -3.73 18.80 -31.82
CA ASP A 4 -3.90 17.53 -31.17
C ASP A 4 -2.88 17.32 -30.04
N ALA A 5 -1.63 17.74 -30.24
CA ALA A 5 -0.61 17.66 -29.21
C ALA A 5 -0.89 18.60 -28.03
N LEU A 6 -1.41 19.79 -28.29
CA LEU A 6 -1.81 20.76 -27.27
C LEU A 6 -3.02 20.27 -26.48
N ASP A 7 -4.02 19.73 -27.15
CA ASP A 7 -5.22 19.16 -26.52
C ASP A 7 -4.87 17.96 -25.65
N THR A 8 -3.95 17.11 -26.11
CA THR A 8 -3.46 15.98 -25.32
C THR A 8 -2.70 16.44 -24.06
N ALA A 9 -1.84 17.45 -24.19
CA ALA A 9 -1.09 18.01 -23.07
C ALA A 9 -2.02 18.68 -22.05
N LEU A 10 -3.01 19.46 -22.51
CA LEU A 10 -4.02 20.08 -21.66
C LEU A 10 -4.94 19.03 -21.03
N GLY A 11 -5.29 17.98 -21.76
CA GLY A 11 -6.06 16.85 -21.26
C GLY A 11 -5.31 16.10 -20.16
N GLN A 12 -4.03 15.85 -20.32
CA GLN A 12 -3.19 15.22 -19.30
C GLN A 12 -3.06 16.09 -18.04
N TYR A 13 -2.87 17.39 -18.20
CA TYR A 13 -2.80 18.34 -17.09
C TYR A 13 -4.11 18.40 -16.30
N THR A 14 -5.23 18.44 -16.99
CA THR A 14 -6.57 18.45 -16.38
C THR A 14 -6.85 17.15 -15.64
N LEU A 15 -6.48 16.00 -16.22
CA LEU A 15 -6.58 14.68 -15.59
C LEU A 15 -5.74 14.60 -14.32
N SER A 16 -4.53 15.15 -14.31
CA SER A 16 -3.65 15.18 -13.17
C SER A 16 -4.27 15.93 -11.98
N LEU A 17 -4.91 17.07 -12.23
CA LEU A 17 -5.62 17.83 -11.19
C LEU A 17 -6.87 17.10 -10.69
N ALA A 18 -7.61 16.45 -11.59
CA ALA A 18 -8.81 15.69 -11.24
C ALA A 18 -8.48 14.41 -10.47
N GLU A 19 -7.27 13.85 -10.64
CA GLU A 19 -6.82 12.62 -9.99
C GLU A 19 -6.27 12.82 -8.58
N LEU A 20 -5.97 14.05 -8.13
CA LEU A 20 -5.46 14.32 -6.80
C LEU A 20 -6.35 13.77 -5.68
N PRO A 21 -7.69 13.98 -5.67
CA PRO A 21 -8.56 13.36 -4.69
C PRO A 21 -8.63 11.83 -4.83
N ARG A 22 -8.57 11.34 -6.08
CA ARG A 22 -8.56 9.90 -6.38
C ARG A 22 -7.29 9.23 -5.85
N GLN A 23 -6.13 9.85 -6.00
CA GLN A 23 -4.86 9.36 -5.47
C GLN A 23 -4.88 9.29 -3.94
N ALA A 24 -5.48 10.27 -3.27
CA ALA A 24 -5.63 10.25 -1.82
C ALA A 24 -6.53 9.10 -1.36
N ALA A 25 -7.64 8.85 -2.08
CA ALA A 25 -8.55 7.74 -1.81
C ALA A 25 -7.85 6.39 -2.07
N ASP A 26 -7.07 6.27 -3.13
CA ASP A 26 -6.32 5.06 -3.47
C ASP A 26 -5.26 4.75 -2.41
N ARG A 27 -4.58 5.78 -1.88
CA ARG A 27 -3.62 5.61 -0.78
C ARG A 27 -4.30 5.15 0.50
N ALA A 28 -5.46 5.70 0.82
CA ALA A 28 -6.24 5.27 1.98
C ALA A 28 -6.68 3.82 1.84
N GLU A 29 -7.10 3.40 0.66
CA GLU A 29 -7.48 2.02 0.35
C GLU A 29 -6.28 1.07 0.50
N LEU A 30 -5.09 1.46 0.02
CA LEU A 30 -3.86 0.67 0.21
C LEU A 30 -3.51 0.51 1.69
N ARG A 31 -3.64 1.57 2.49
CA ARG A 31 -3.40 1.50 3.94
C ARG A 31 -4.36 0.55 4.63
N GLU A 32 -5.62 0.57 4.24
CA GLU A 32 -6.63 -0.37 4.75
C GLU A 32 -6.29 -1.82 4.40
N LYS A 33 -5.87 -2.08 3.17
CA LYS A 33 -5.44 -3.41 2.73
C LYS A 33 -4.22 -3.89 3.51
N ILE A 34 -3.24 -3.02 3.73
CA ILE A 34 -2.05 -3.33 4.53
C ILE A 34 -2.44 -3.70 5.96
N THR A 35 -3.30 -2.89 6.59
CA THR A 35 -3.80 -3.16 7.94
C THR A 35 -4.55 -4.48 8.01
N SER A 36 -5.40 -4.77 7.04
CA SER A 36 -6.15 -6.02 6.95
C SER A 36 -5.23 -7.24 6.84
N ARG A 37 -4.19 -7.17 6.00
CA ARG A 37 -3.19 -8.24 5.86
C ARG A 37 -2.40 -8.45 7.14
N LYS A 38 -2.02 -7.37 7.80
CA LYS A 38 -1.30 -7.40 9.07
C LYS A 38 -2.13 -8.09 10.18
N GLN A 39 -3.40 -7.74 10.28
CA GLN A 39 -4.33 -8.35 11.23
C GLN A 39 -4.51 -9.84 10.95
N GLU A 40 -4.65 -10.22 9.69
CA GLU A 40 -4.77 -11.62 9.29
C GLU A 40 -3.52 -12.43 9.63
N ILE A 41 -2.33 -11.88 9.41
CA ILE A 41 -1.06 -12.51 9.80
C ILE A 41 -1.02 -12.73 11.31
N GLN A 42 -1.41 -11.75 12.10
CA GLN A 42 -1.43 -11.87 13.56
C GLN A 42 -2.43 -12.92 14.03
N ARG A 43 -3.59 -12.98 13.39
CA ARG A 43 -4.60 -14.01 13.67
C ARG A 43 -4.05 -15.42 13.40
N LEU A 44 -3.41 -15.62 12.26
CA LEU A 44 -2.82 -16.92 11.88
C LEU A 44 -1.67 -17.31 12.80
N ARG A 45 -0.84 -16.36 13.23
CA ARG A 45 0.23 -16.61 14.21
C ARG A 45 -0.35 -17.06 15.55
N GLY A 46 -1.49 -16.51 15.97
CA GLY A 46 -2.21 -16.95 17.14
C GLY A 46 -2.70 -18.38 17.01
N ILE A 47 -3.20 -18.77 15.84
CA ILE A 47 -3.62 -20.15 15.55
C ILE A 47 -2.43 -21.10 15.63
N VAL A 48 -1.28 -20.75 15.07
CA VAL A 48 -0.06 -21.58 15.14
C VAL A 48 0.36 -21.82 16.60
N ARG A 49 0.29 -20.78 17.44
CA ARG A 49 0.55 -20.94 18.88
C ARG A 49 -0.41 -21.89 19.54
N SER A 50 -1.70 -21.78 19.22
CA SER A 50 -2.73 -22.69 19.74
C SER A 50 -2.51 -24.14 19.30
N LEU A 51 -2.01 -24.35 18.09
CA LEU A 51 -1.64 -25.69 17.60
C LEU A 51 -0.54 -26.31 18.46
N TYR A 52 0.45 -25.55 18.87
CA TYR A 52 1.52 -26.01 19.75
C TYR A 52 0.97 -26.41 21.12
N GLU A 53 0.10 -25.60 21.70
CA GLU A 53 -0.57 -25.90 22.98
C GLU A 53 -1.38 -27.19 22.88
N ASN A 54 -2.11 -27.38 21.78
CA ASN A 54 -2.89 -28.58 21.53
C ASN A 54 -2.00 -29.83 21.37
N LEU A 55 -0.82 -29.68 20.78
CA LEU A 55 0.17 -30.74 20.68
C LEU A 55 0.65 -31.17 22.08
N VAL A 56 1.00 -30.17 22.91
CA VAL A 56 1.48 -30.42 24.28
C VAL A 56 0.41 -31.11 25.14
N GLN A 57 -0.85 -30.73 24.96
CA GLN A 57 -2.00 -31.32 25.68
C GLN A 57 -2.44 -32.68 25.12
N GLY A 58 -1.84 -33.14 24.03
CA GLY A 58 -2.19 -34.41 23.41
C GLY A 58 -3.46 -34.39 22.58
N VAL A 59 -4.01 -33.20 22.29
CA VAL A 59 -5.20 -33.04 21.42
C VAL A 59 -4.85 -33.28 19.95
N LEU A 60 -3.63 -32.90 19.54
CA LEU A 60 -3.10 -33.12 18.20
C LEU A 60 -1.94 -34.12 18.25
N THR A 61 -1.84 -34.96 17.21
CA THR A 61 -0.64 -35.75 16.97
C THR A 61 0.46 -34.87 16.38
N LYS A 62 1.71 -35.35 16.40
CA LYS A 62 2.84 -34.65 15.77
C LYS A 62 2.60 -34.41 14.27
N ASP A 63 2.11 -35.45 13.58
CA ASP A 63 1.85 -35.36 12.14
C ASP A 63 0.77 -34.32 11.83
N GLU A 64 -0.32 -34.32 12.58
CA GLU A 64 -1.37 -33.30 12.46
C GLU A 64 -0.84 -31.90 12.73
N TYR A 65 -0.04 -31.74 13.79
CA TYR A 65 0.58 -30.46 14.14
C TYR A 65 1.44 -29.90 13.01
N PHE A 66 2.34 -30.73 12.46
CA PHE A 66 3.23 -30.30 11.38
C PHE A 66 2.46 -29.97 10.10
N ASP A 67 1.45 -30.74 9.76
CA ASP A 67 0.61 -30.49 8.58
C ASP A 67 -0.13 -29.15 8.70
N TYR A 68 -0.78 -28.89 9.82
CA TYR A 68 -1.47 -27.64 10.06
C TYR A 68 -0.50 -26.46 10.14
N LYS A 69 0.60 -26.61 10.83
CA LYS A 69 1.64 -25.59 10.96
C LYS A 69 2.17 -25.15 9.61
N GLU A 70 2.53 -26.10 8.76
CA GLU A 70 3.03 -25.82 7.40
C GLU A 70 2.00 -25.03 6.59
N LYS A 71 0.74 -25.45 6.64
CA LYS A 71 -0.35 -24.78 5.92
C LYS A 71 -0.54 -23.34 6.37
N TYR A 72 -0.56 -23.09 7.67
CA TYR A 72 -0.74 -21.74 8.20
C TYR A 72 0.49 -20.86 8.00
N GLU A 73 1.70 -21.41 8.17
CA GLU A 73 2.94 -20.67 7.92
C GLU A 73 3.10 -20.31 6.45
N SER A 74 2.71 -21.19 5.53
CA SER A 74 2.67 -20.90 4.10
C SER A 74 1.72 -19.74 3.78
N ARG A 75 0.55 -19.73 4.40
CA ARG A 75 -0.42 -18.63 4.25
C ARG A 75 0.12 -17.31 4.81
N ILE A 76 0.79 -17.35 5.95
CA ILE A 76 1.44 -16.19 6.55
C ILE A 76 2.51 -15.62 5.61
N ALA A 77 3.32 -16.48 5.01
CA ALA A 77 4.35 -16.09 4.04
C ALA A 77 3.74 -15.41 2.81
N ASP A 78 2.66 -15.96 2.27
CA ASP A 78 1.95 -15.36 1.13
C ASP A 78 1.39 -13.99 1.47
N LEU A 79 0.78 -13.85 2.64
CA LEU A 79 0.24 -12.57 3.11
C LEU A 79 1.34 -11.53 3.36
N ALA A 80 2.50 -11.97 3.85
CA ALA A 80 3.65 -11.10 4.06
C ALA A 80 4.18 -10.54 2.73
N VAL A 81 4.23 -11.36 1.68
CA VAL A 81 4.60 -10.92 0.33
C VAL A 81 3.58 -9.94 -0.23
N GLU A 82 2.28 -10.23 -0.10
CA GLU A 82 1.21 -9.31 -0.52
C GLU A 82 1.32 -7.96 0.20
N MET A 83 1.58 -7.99 1.50
CA MET A 83 1.73 -6.78 2.32
C MET A 83 2.93 -5.95 1.88
N GLU A 84 4.06 -6.59 1.59
CA GLU A 84 5.26 -5.92 1.08
C GLU A 84 4.99 -5.23 -0.26
N GLN A 85 4.29 -5.89 -1.18
CA GLN A 85 3.90 -5.30 -2.47
C GLN A 85 2.98 -4.10 -2.29
N LEU A 86 2.03 -4.17 -1.37
CA LEU A 86 1.13 -3.06 -1.04
C LEU A 86 1.89 -1.89 -0.41
N GLU A 87 2.83 -2.17 0.47
CA GLU A 87 3.69 -1.15 1.10
C GLU A 87 4.59 -0.45 0.07
N ASP A 88 5.15 -1.20 -0.88
CA ASP A 88 5.94 -0.64 -1.98
C ASP A 88 5.10 0.28 -2.86
N GLY A 89 3.89 -0.13 -3.20
CA GLY A 89 2.93 0.70 -3.94
C GLY A 89 2.58 1.98 -3.20
N LEU A 90 2.35 1.89 -1.90
CA LEU A 90 2.04 3.04 -1.05
C LEU A 90 3.23 4.01 -0.97
N ARG A 91 4.45 3.51 -0.79
CA ARG A 91 5.67 4.33 -0.78
C ARG A 91 5.85 5.09 -2.09
N THR A 92 5.60 4.44 -3.21
CA THR A 92 5.67 5.07 -4.54
C THR A 92 4.64 6.19 -4.66
N MET A 93 3.41 5.96 -4.25
CA MET A 93 2.35 6.96 -4.28
C MET A 93 2.63 8.14 -3.34
N ASP A 94 3.14 7.87 -2.14
CA ASP A 94 3.52 8.91 -1.17
C ASP A 94 4.68 9.78 -1.70
N ALA A 95 5.67 9.16 -2.34
CA ALA A 95 6.79 9.87 -2.96
C ALA A 95 6.32 10.78 -4.10
N GLN A 96 5.40 10.31 -4.93
CA GLN A 96 4.80 11.10 -6.01
C GLN A 96 4.01 12.29 -5.47
N ALA A 97 3.24 12.08 -4.40
CA ALA A 97 2.45 13.12 -3.77
C ALA A 97 3.34 14.20 -3.15
N GLU A 98 4.45 13.81 -2.53
CA GLU A 98 5.43 14.73 -1.95
C GLU A 98 6.15 15.53 -3.02
N GLN A 99 6.54 14.90 -4.12
CA GLN A 99 7.12 15.56 -5.29
C GLN A 99 6.19 16.62 -5.87
N HIS A 100 4.90 16.30 -5.95
CA HIS A 100 3.89 17.23 -6.46
C HIS A 100 3.72 18.44 -5.55
N ARG A 101 3.73 18.25 -4.22
CA ARG A 101 3.71 19.35 -3.25
C ARG A 101 4.93 20.26 -3.39
N ALA A 102 6.11 19.69 -3.55
CA ALA A 102 7.35 20.45 -3.72
C ALA A 102 7.28 21.33 -4.97
N LEU A 103 6.76 20.80 -6.08
CA LEU A 103 6.57 21.55 -7.33
C LEU A 103 5.56 22.68 -7.17
N GLU A 104 4.46 22.47 -6.46
CA GLU A 104 3.47 23.51 -6.17
C GLU A 104 4.04 24.63 -5.31
N GLN A 105 4.83 24.30 -4.29
CA GLN A 105 5.49 25.27 -3.43
C GLN A 105 6.51 26.10 -4.19
N ASP A 106 7.31 25.47 -5.06
CA ASP A 106 8.28 26.19 -5.92
C ASP A 106 7.58 27.12 -6.89
N ALA A 107 6.48 26.69 -7.50
CA ALA A 107 5.69 27.53 -8.40
C ALA A 107 5.08 28.73 -7.67
N ALA A 108 4.58 28.54 -6.45
CA ALA A 108 4.04 29.62 -5.61
C ALA A 108 5.13 30.62 -5.22
N GLN A 109 6.32 30.15 -4.90
CA GLN A 109 7.48 30.97 -4.54
C GLN A 109 7.96 31.81 -5.71
N ILE A 110 8.01 31.23 -6.91
CA ILE A 110 8.38 31.96 -8.13
C ILE A 110 7.38 33.11 -8.44
N LYS A 111 6.08 32.84 -8.25
CA LYS A 111 5.03 33.89 -8.43
C LYS A 111 5.16 35.01 -7.42
N THR A 112 5.52 34.72 -6.18
CA THR A 112 5.73 35.71 -5.11
C THR A 112 6.95 36.59 -5.42
N ASP A 113 8.05 35.98 -5.85
CA ASP A 113 9.27 36.69 -6.22
C ASP A 113 9.05 37.64 -7.43
N ARG A 114 8.25 37.21 -8.41
CA ARG A 114 7.87 38.05 -9.53
C ARG A 114 6.97 39.23 -9.14
N ALA A 115 6.13 39.05 -8.15
CA ALA A 115 5.27 40.13 -7.64
C ALA A 115 6.05 41.18 -6.86
N LEU A 116 7.21 40.86 -6.31
CA LEU A 116 8.10 41.76 -5.57
C LEU A 116 9.04 42.57 -6.47
N THR A 117 9.20 42.19 -7.71
CA THR A 117 10.01 42.90 -8.70
C THR A 117 9.15 43.77 -9.62
#